data_fb91be17d5f02281a7488fb692dffc10
#
_entry.id   fb91be17d5f02281a7488fb692dffc10
#
_cell.length_a   1.000
_cell.length_b   1.000
_cell.length_c   1.000
_cell.angle_alpha   90.00
_cell.angle_beta   90.00
_cell.angle_gamma   90.00
#
_symmetry.space_group_name_H-M   'P 1'
#
loop_
_entity.id
_entity.type
_entity.pdbx_description
1 polymer ?
#
loop_
_entity_poly.entity_id
_entity_poly.type
_entity_poly.pdbx_seq_one_letter_code
_entity_poly.pdbx_strand_id
1 'polypeptide(L)'
;MTKTFFIPNKQSILGEQEILTAKSILALVDGLESHSYDAIYLRQPLNRLEYIECAIVGQSQFLFKVSYADGQKAYRVDLPDLLTKIDWQIIKSFLEALLAYTGTEIEGLDGFDFEAYFQASIQAHLADNAARFTICQGIFNPVFFSHEDLKSFLEEDGLAQFEACVRFKRQMPTLQKFPSIRMEKGKCTVFTIWLKASRLFCRENHLFL
;
A
#
# COMPACT_ATOMS: atom_id res chain seq x y z
N MET A 1 3.15 9.96 -3.92
CA MET A 1 2.51 10.09 -5.26
C MET A 1 2.02 8.71 -5.67
N THR A 2 0.73 8.45 -5.57
CA THR A 2 0.15 7.12 -5.83
C THR A 2 0.09 6.85 -7.33
N LYS A 3 0.67 5.76 -7.80
CA LYS A 3 0.52 5.31 -9.19
C LYS A 3 -0.74 4.47 -9.31
N THR A 4 -1.54 4.78 -10.33
CA THR A 4 -2.78 4.06 -10.65
C THR A 4 -2.69 3.47 -12.04
N PHE A 5 -3.14 2.21 -12.18
CA PHE A 5 -3.36 1.56 -13.47
C PHE A 5 -4.86 1.41 -13.71
N PHE A 6 -5.28 1.69 -14.93
CA PHE A 6 -6.65 1.46 -15.39
C PHE A 6 -6.65 0.37 -16.45
N ILE A 7 -7.38 -0.70 -16.20
CA ILE A 7 -7.53 -1.85 -17.09
C ILE A 7 -8.97 -1.83 -17.63
N PRO A 8 -9.18 -1.45 -18.89
CA PRO A 8 -10.53 -1.41 -19.49
C PRO A 8 -11.21 -2.77 -19.37
N ASN A 9 -12.50 -2.77 -18.99
CA ASN A 9 -13.27 -3.98 -19.06
C ASN A 9 -13.59 -4.28 -20.54
N LYS A 10 -13.61 -5.55 -20.90
CA LYS A 10 -13.84 -5.95 -22.28
C LYS A 10 -15.24 -5.56 -22.72
N GLN A 11 -15.33 -4.88 -23.87
CA GLN A 11 -16.58 -4.65 -24.55
C GLN A 11 -16.74 -5.70 -25.65
N SER A 12 -17.87 -6.38 -25.67
CA SER A 12 -18.23 -7.31 -26.75
C SER A 12 -19.36 -6.72 -27.58
N ILE A 13 -19.57 -7.25 -28.79
CA ILE A 13 -20.70 -6.88 -29.66
C ILE A 13 -22.06 -7.12 -28.97
N LEU A 14 -22.09 -8.02 -27.98
CA LEU A 14 -23.29 -8.38 -27.21
C LEU A 14 -23.49 -7.57 -25.93
N GLY A 15 -22.61 -6.59 -25.65
CA GLY A 15 -22.64 -5.77 -24.44
C GLY A 15 -21.31 -5.80 -23.67
N GLU A 16 -21.32 -5.18 -22.50
CA GLU A 16 -20.14 -5.19 -21.62
C GLU A 16 -19.93 -6.58 -21.01
N GLN A 17 -18.67 -6.96 -20.83
CA GLN A 17 -18.34 -8.13 -20.04
C GLN A 17 -18.80 -7.91 -18.60
N GLU A 18 -19.29 -8.96 -17.96
CA GLU A 18 -19.68 -8.90 -16.55
C GLU A 18 -18.50 -8.45 -15.67
N ILE A 19 -18.80 -7.55 -14.75
CA ILE A 19 -17.80 -7.08 -13.79
C ILE A 19 -17.49 -8.21 -12.82
N LEU A 20 -16.21 -8.55 -12.68
CA LEU A 20 -15.76 -9.59 -11.77
C LEU A 20 -16.22 -9.29 -10.33
N THR A 21 -16.62 -10.34 -9.62
CA THR A 21 -16.80 -10.26 -8.17
C THR A 21 -15.45 -10.05 -7.49
N ALA A 22 -15.45 -9.46 -6.29
CA ALA A 22 -14.22 -9.33 -5.52
C ALA A 22 -13.54 -10.69 -5.29
N LYS A 23 -14.32 -11.76 -5.07
CA LYS A 23 -13.79 -13.13 -4.96
C LYS A 23 -13.10 -13.60 -6.24
N SER A 24 -13.66 -13.31 -7.40
CA SER A 24 -13.07 -13.67 -8.69
C SER A 24 -11.79 -12.86 -8.98
N ILE A 25 -11.76 -11.60 -8.56
CA ILE A 25 -10.55 -10.76 -8.61
C ILE A 25 -9.42 -11.37 -7.77
N LEU A 26 -9.70 -11.77 -6.54
CA LEU A 26 -8.70 -12.40 -5.67
C LEU A 26 -8.21 -13.75 -6.22
N ALA A 27 -9.06 -14.48 -6.91
CA ALA A 27 -8.69 -15.76 -7.51
C ALA A 27 -7.78 -15.65 -8.75
N LEU A 28 -7.48 -14.43 -9.24
CA LEU A 28 -6.54 -14.23 -10.35
C LEU A 28 -5.09 -14.53 -9.98
N VAL A 29 -4.75 -14.46 -8.69
CA VAL A 29 -3.41 -14.79 -8.18
C VAL A 29 -3.55 -15.68 -6.96
N ASP A 30 -2.82 -16.78 -6.94
CA ASP A 30 -2.86 -17.75 -5.84
C ASP A 30 -2.42 -17.10 -4.51
N GLY A 31 -3.21 -17.34 -3.47
CA GLY A 31 -2.93 -16.82 -2.13
C GLY A 31 -3.27 -15.35 -1.93
N LEU A 32 -3.82 -14.66 -2.94
CA LEU A 32 -4.25 -13.28 -2.79
C LEU A 32 -5.51 -13.21 -1.92
N GLU A 33 -5.47 -12.40 -0.87
CA GLU A 33 -6.56 -12.24 0.09
C GLU A 33 -6.98 -10.77 0.20
N SER A 34 -8.25 -10.54 0.62
CA SER A 34 -8.75 -9.21 0.94
C SER A 34 -8.58 -8.93 2.43
N HIS A 35 -8.15 -7.71 2.73
CA HIS A 35 -7.99 -7.19 4.08
C HIS A 35 -9.01 -6.10 4.45
N SER A 36 -9.96 -5.80 3.55
CA SER A 36 -10.96 -4.73 3.76
C SER A 36 -12.35 -5.24 4.07
N TYR A 37 -12.71 -6.45 3.63
CA TYR A 37 -14.10 -6.94 3.71
C TYR A 37 -14.19 -8.41 4.12
N ASP A 38 -15.24 -8.72 4.85
CA ASP A 38 -15.61 -10.09 5.16
C ASP A 38 -16.05 -10.87 3.91
N ALA A 39 -15.93 -12.20 3.98
CA ALA A 39 -16.20 -13.13 2.88
C ALA A 39 -17.58 -12.97 2.21
N ILE A 40 -18.58 -12.47 2.96
CA ILE A 40 -19.93 -12.25 2.44
C ILE A 40 -19.96 -11.14 1.40
N TYR A 41 -19.18 -10.06 1.60
CA TYR A 41 -19.08 -8.93 0.67
C TYR A 41 -18.28 -9.27 -0.57
N LEU A 42 -17.32 -10.19 -0.46
CA LEU A 42 -16.47 -10.61 -1.59
C LEU A 42 -17.24 -11.31 -2.71
N ARG A 43 -18.47 -11.73 -2.48
CA ARG A 43 -19.36 -12.30 -3.52
C ARG A 43 -20.00 -11.25 -4.42
N GLN A 44 -19.92 -9.98 -4.05
CA GLN A 44 -20.48 -8.90 -4.83
C GLN A 44 -19.59 -8.51 -6.01
N PRO A 45 -20.15 -8.01 -7.13
CA PRO A 45 -19.38 -7.38 -8.19
C PRO A 45 -18.54 -6.23 -7.62
N LEU A 46 -17.33 -6.06 -8.15
CA LEU A 46 -16.37 -5.09 -7.61
C LEU A 46 -16.90 -3.65 -7.59
N ASN A 47 -17.75 -3.26 -8.53
CA ASN A 47 -18.37 -1.93 -8.57
C ASN A 47 -19.42 -1.69 -7.47
N ARG A 48 -19.75 -2.69 -6.66
CA ARG A 48 -20.58 -2.54 -5.46
C ARG A 48 -19.76 -2.28 -4.19
N LEU A 49 -18.46 -2.37 -4.31
CA LEU A 49 -17.52 -2.09 -3.22
C LEU A 49 -16.75 -0.81 -3.56
N GLU A 50 -16.37 -0.05 -2.54
CA GLU A 50 -15.56 1.14 -2.75
C GLU A 50 -14.18 0.75 -3.29
N TYR A 51 -13.54 -0.20 -2.65
CA TYR A 51 -12.28 -0.86 -3.07
C TYR A 51 -12.07 -2.13 -2.27
N ILE A 52 -11.17 -2.99 -2.71
CA ILE A 52 -10.62 -4.07 -1.89
C ILE A 52 -9.12 -3.83 -1.69
N GLU A 53 -8.63 -4.07 -0.47
CA GLU A 53 -7.21 -4.06 -0.14
C GLU A 53 -6.67 -5.48 -0.24
N CYS A 54 -5.67 -5.66 -1.08
CA CYS A 54 -5.17 -6.96 -1.48
C CYS A 54 -3.73 -7.18 -1.03
N ALA A 55 -3.44 -8.40 -0.56
CA ALA A 55 -2.10 -8.86 -0.24
C ALA A 55 -2.02 -10.38 -0.23
N ILE A 56 -0.80 -10.93 -0.31
CA ILE A 56 -0.52 -12.34 -0.02
C ILE A 56 0.10 -12.42 1.37
N VAL A 57 -0.62 -13.04 2.32
CA VAL A 57 -0.13 -13.21 3.70
C VAL A 57 1.17 -13.99 3.71
N GLY A 58 2.16 -13.50 4.44
CA GLY A 58 3.50 -14.11 4.51
C GLY A 58 4.47 -13.67 3.42
N GLN A 59 4.01 -13.09 2.31
CA GLN A 59 4.84 -12.58 1.22
C GLN A 59 4.81 -11.06 1.12
N SER A 60 3.60 -10.48 0.95
CA SER A 60 3.45 -9.03 0.86
C SER A 60 3.86 -8.30 2.13
N GLN A 61 4.35 -7.09 1.97
CA GLN A 61 4.63 -6.16 3.05
C GLN A 61 3.57 -5.07 3.14
N PHE A 62 3.07 -4.61 2.00
CA PHE A 62 2.08 -3.54 1.87
C PHE A 62 0.84 -4.01 1.11
N LEU A 63 -0.26 -3.29 1.34
CA LEU A 63 -1.53 -3.52 0.68
C LEU A 63 -1.61 -2.69 -0.59
N PHE A 64 -2.10 -3.27 -1.70
CA PHE A 64 -2.53 -2.51 -2.86
C PHE A 64 -4.05 -2.52 -2.97
N LYS A 65 -4.63 -1.54 -3.65
CA LYS A 65 -6.08 -1.39 -3.75
C LYS A 65 -6.57 -1.71 -5.14
N VAL A 66 -7.70 -2.40 -5.19
CA VAL A 66 -8.40 -2.69 -6.44
C VAL A 66 -9.85 -2.21 -6.31
N SER A 67 -10.31 -1.46 -7.31
CA SER A 67 -11.68 -0.97 -7.41
C SER A 67 -12.15 -1.01 -8.85
N TYR A 68 -13.42 -0.66 -9.08
CA TYR A 68 -13.97 -0.50 -10.44
C TYR A 68 -14.41 0.94 -10.64
N ALA A 69 -13.89 1.57 -11.69
CA ALA A 69 -14.21 2.93 -12.06
C ALA A 69 -15.35 2.91 -13.10
N ASP A 70 -16.61 2.99 -12.64
CA ASP A 70 -17.81 2.92 -13.51
C ASP A 70 -17.77 3.94 -14.66
N GLY A 71 -17.33 5.17 -14.40
CA GLY A 71 -17.23 6.22 -15.42
C GLY A 71 -16.24 5.94 -16.55
N GLN A 72 -15.22 5.13 -16.27
CA GLN A 72 -14.19 4.72 -17.24
C GLN A 72 -14.40 3.28 -17.72
N LYS A 73 -15.35 2.55 -17.11
CA LYS A 73 -15.61 1.12 -17.36
C LYS A 73 -14.32 0.29 -17.25
N ALA A 74 -13.56 0.54 -16.22
CA ALA A 74 -12.23 -0.02 -16.04
C ALA A 74 -12.00 -0.49 -14.60
N TYR A 75 -11.22 -1.55 -14.45
CA TYR A 75 -10.63 -1.91 -13.16
C TYR A 75 -9.53 -0.91 -12.86
N ARG A 76 -9.52 -0.41 -11.64
CA ARG A 76 -8.53 0.53 -11.13
C ARG A 76 -7.66 -0.17 -10.10
N VAL A 77 -6.35 -0.13 -10.29
CA VAL A 77 -5.36 -0.69 -9.38
C VAL A 77 -4.46 0.43 -8.88
N ASP A 78 -4.55 0.72 -7.59
CA ASP A 78 -3.73 1.75 -6.94
C ASP A 78 -2.57 1.08 -6.20
N LEU A 79 -1.35 1.49 -6.55
CA LEU A 79 -0.14 1.06 -5.88
C LEU A 79 0.02 1.80 -4.55
N PRO A 80 0.53 1.15 -3.49
CA PRO A 80 0.98 1.88 -2.31
C PRO A 80 2.14 2.81 -2.67
N ASP A 81 2.24 3.94 -1.98
CA ASP A 81 3.29 4.94 -2.26
C ASP A 81 4.71 4.37 -2.09
N LEU A 82 4.90 3.50 -1.12
CA LEU A 82 6.13 2.74 -0.94
C LEU A 82 5.79 1.25 -0.97
N LEU A 83 6.58 0.48 -1.70
CA LEU A 83 6.42 -0.97 -1.82
C LEU A 83 7.77 -1.66 -2.03
N THR A 84 7.86 -2.93 -1.66
CA THR A 84 9.05 -3.76 -1.87
C THR A 84 9.06 -4.39 -3.26
N LYS A 85 10.19 -4.96 -3.67
CA LYS A 85 10.28 -5.74 -4.93
C LYS A 85 9.27 -6.88 -4.96
N ILE A 86 9.06 -7.55 -3.82
CA ILE A 86 8.09 -8.66 -3.72
C ILE A 86 6.67 -8.14 -3.92
N ASP A 87 6.29 -7.02 -3.28
CA ASP A 87 4.97 -6.42 -3.49
C ASP A 87 4.76 -6.07 -4.96
N TRP A 88 5.77 -5.46 -5.62
CA TRP A 88 5.70 -5.16 -7.04
C TRP A 88 5.53 -6.41 -7.90
N GLN A 89 6.25 -7.49 -7.62
CA GLN A 89 6.11 -8.74 -8.37
C GLN A 89 4.69 -9.32 -8.26
N ILE A 90 4.10 -9.30 -7.06
CA ILE A 90 2.72 -9.74 -6.82
C ILE A 90 1.74 -8.87 -7.60
N ILE A 91 1.89 -7.54 -7.52
CA ILE A 91 1.02 -6.60 -8.24
C ILE A 91 1.17 -6.78 -9.75
N LYS A 92 2.39 -6.93 -10.25
CA LYS A 92 2.64 -7.18 -11.68
C LYS A 92 1.95 -8.46 -12.16
N SER A 93 2.11 -9.57 -11.44
CA SER A 93 1.42 -10.82 -11.75
C SER A 93 -0.10 -10.67 -11.72
N PHE A 94 -0.63 -9.89 -10.78
CA PHE A 94 -2.06 -9.57 -10.73
C PHE A 94 -2.51 -8.75 -11.95
N LEU A 95 -1.77 -7.72 -12.33
CA LEU A 95 -2.06 -6.91 -13.51
C LEU A 95 -2.04 -7.76 -14.80
N GLU A 96 -1.03 -8.61 -14.97
CA GLU A 96 -0.92 -9.52 -16.10
C GLU A 96 -2.10 -10.51 -16.18
N ALA A 97 -2.51 -11.07 -15.04
CA ALA A 97 -3.67 -11.97 -14.98
C ALA A 97 -4.98 -11.24 -15.31
N LEU A 98 -5.14 -10.01 -14.81
CA LEU A 98 -6.33 -9.20 -15.10
C LEU A 98 -6.38 -8.77 -16.58
N LEU A 99 -5.24 -8.43 -17.17
CA LEU A 99 -5.12 -8.16 -18.62
C LEU A 99 -5.48 -9.37 -19.47
N ALA A 100 -4.97 -10.54 -19.09
CA ALA A 100 -5.31 -11.80 -19.78
C ALA A 100 -6.82 -12.09 -19.69
N TYR A 101 -7.46 -11.80 -18.55
CA TYR A 101 -8.91 -11.94 -18.38
C TYR A 101 -9.68 -10.97 -19.27
N THR A 102 -9.32 -9.70 -19.25
CA THR A 102 -10.03 -8.66 -20.03
C THR A 102 -9.72 -8.72 -21.53
N GLY A 103 -8.58 -9.31 -21.90
CA GLY A 103 -8.07 -9.33 -23.27
C GLY A 103 -7.70 -7.93 -23.77
N THR A 104 -7.28 -7.05 -22.86
CA THR A 104 -6.85 -5.68 -23.14
C THR A 104 -5.37 -5.53 -22.87
N GLU A 105 -4.79 -4.43 -23.34
CA GLU A 105 -3.40 -4.07 -23.08
C GLU A 105 -3.37 -2.79 -22.24
N ILE A 106 -2.34 -2.64 -21.40
CA ILE A 106 -2.07 -1.38 -20.68
C ILE A 106 -0.79 -0.78 -21.24
N GLU A 107 -0.89 0.46 -21.66
CA GLU A 107 0.30 1.24 -21.97
C GLU A 107 1.14 1.46 -20.70
N GLY A 108 2.44 1.15 -20.80
CA GLY A 108 3.43 1.46 -19.77
C GLY A 108 3.61 0.44 -18.66
N LEU A 109 2.99 -0.76 -18.74
CA LEU A 109 3.30 -1.83 -17.79
C LEU A 109 4.68 -2.43 -18.07
N ASP A 110 4.99 -2.73 -19.34
CA ASP A 110 6.29 -3.31 -19.75
C ASP A 110 7.47 -2.34 -19.56
N GLY A 111 7.20 -1.03 -19.58
CA GLY A 111 8.18 0.03 -19.35
C GLY A 111 8.16 0.60 -17.93
N PHE A 112 7.42 0.00 -16.99
CA PHE A 112 7.36 0.52 -15.63
C PHE A 112 8.68 0.29 -14.90
N ASP A 113 9.40 1.39 -14.67
CA ASP A 113 10.62 1.42 -13.87
C ASP A 113 10.26 1.49 -12.38
N PHE A 114 10.34 0.34 -11.72
CA PHE A 114 10.05 0.22 -10.29
C PHE A 114 11.02 1.03 -9.43
N GLU A 115 12.31 1.06 -9.78
CA GLU A 115 13.32 1.78 -8.98
C GLU A 115 13.12 3.30 -9.10
N ALA A 116 12.85 3.78 -10.30
CA ALA A 116 12.50 5.19 -10.51
C ALA A 116 11.21 5.57 -9.77
N TYR A 117 10.18 4.71 -9.77
CA TYR A 117 8.96 4.91 -9.00
C TYR A 117 9.23 4.99 -7.50
N PHE A 118 10.03 4.07 -6.96
CA PHE A 118 10.40 4.04 -5.55
C PHE A 118 11.12 5.33 -5.14
N GLN A 119 12.13 5.76 -5.90
CA GLN A 119 12.87 6.99 -5.62
C GLN A 119 11.97 8.23 -5.69
N ALA A 120 11.11 8.34 -6.71
CA ALA A 120 10.17 9.45 -6.85
C ALA A 120 9.18 9.51 -5.70
N SER A 121 8.70 8.35 -5.21
CA SER A 121 7.80 8.27 -4.06
C SER A 121 8.47 8.75 -2.78
N ILE A 122 9.72 8.37 -2.51
CA ILE A 122 10.48 8.87 -1.36
C ILE A 122 10.68 10.38 -1.46
N GLN A 123 11.07 10.88 -2.63
CA GLN A 123 11.26 12.32 -2.84
C GLN A 123 9.96 13.11 -2.59
N ALA A 124 8.81 12.58 -3.03
CA ALA A 124 7.51 13.20 -2.77
C ALA A 124 7.18 13.27 -1.27
N HIS A 125 7.47 12.21 -0.51
CA HIS A 125 7.30 12.23 0.94
C HIS A 125 8.26 13.18 1.65
N LEU A 126 9.49 13.30 1.19
CA LEU A 126 10.47 14.26 1.74
C LEU A 126 10.13 15.71 1.41
N ALA A 127 9.44 15.97 0.30
CA ALA A 127 9.00 17.30 -0.09
C ALA A 127 7.83 17.82 0.80
N ASP A 128 7.09 16.93 1.46
CA ASP A 128 6.05 17.29 2.43
C ASP A 128 6.68 17.69 3.78
N ASN A 129 7.05 18.96 3.89
CA ASN A 129 7.67 19.51 5.10
C ASN A 129 6.75 19.52 6.33
N ALA A 130 5.44 19.33 6.15
CA ALA A 130 4.47 19.31 7.26
C ALA A 130 4.48 17.96 8.00
N ALA A 131 4.83 16.87 7.30
CA ALA A 131 4.84 15.53 7.87
C ALA A 131 6.23 15.16 8.40
N ARG A 132 6.32 14.94 9.71
CA ARG A 132 7.57 14.44 10.35
C ARG A 132 7.81 12.95 10.14
N PHE A 133 6.78 12.22 9.74
CA PHE A 133 6.79 10.77 9.55
C PHE A 133 5.95 10.42 8.34
N THR A 134 6.38 9.43 7.60
CA THR A 134 5.57 8.75 6.58
C THR A 134 4.98 7.49 7.17
N ILE A 135 3.70 7.28 6.93
CA ILE A 135 2.94 6.13 7.41
C ILE A 135 2.53 5.30 6.20
N CYS A 136 3.01 4.08 6.13
CA CYS A 136 2.62 3.14 5.08
C CYS A 136 1.71 2.06 5.65
N GLN A 137 0.62 1.77 4.95
CA GLN A 137 -0.32 0.74 5.36
C GLN A 137 0.26 -0.65 5.11
N GLY A 138 0.78 -1.26 6.16
CA GLY A 138 1.19 -2.66 6.14
C GLY A 138 0.00 -3.61 6.30
N ILE A 139 0.21 -4.90 6.07
CA ILE A 139 -0.86 -5.91 6.10
C ILE A 139 -1.55 -5.99 7.48
N PHE A 140 -0.77 -6.00 8.55
CA PHE A 140 -1.31 -6.13 9.92
C PHE A 140 -1.18 -4.84 10.72
N ASN A 141 -0.10 -4.10 10.49
CA ASN A 141 0.21 -2.89 11.23
C ASN A 141 0.79 -1.84 10.30
N PRO A 142 0.51 -0.54 10.51
CA PRO A 142 1.17 0.51 9.76
C PRO A 142 2.67 0.52 10.06
N VAL A 143 3.47 0.84 9.06
CA VAL A 143 4.92 1.01 9.15
C VAL A 143 5.23 2.50 9.09
N PHE A 144 6.04 2.97 10.05
CA PHE A 144 6.40 4.38 10.18
C PHE A 144 7.85 4.58 9.76
N PHE A 145 8.08 5.60 8.92
CA PHE A 145 9.42 6.02 8.51
C PHE A 145 9.64 7.48 8.91
N SER A 146 10.77 7.76 9.54
CA SER A 146 11.22 9.12 9.77
C SER A 146 11.79 9.73 8.49
N HIS A 147 11.95 11.07 8.44
CA HIS A 147 12.66 11.71 7.33
C HIS A 147 14.12 11.24 7.20
N GLU A 148 14.76 10.84 8.29
CA GLU A 148 16.11 10.27 8.28
C GLU A 148 16.11 8.89 7.61
N ASP A 149 15.14 8.03 7.96
CA ASP A 149 14.96 6.74 7.28
C ASP A 149 14.78 6.97 5.75
N LEU A 150 13.88 7.89 5.37
CA LEU A 150 13.60 8.17 3.95
C LEU A 150 14.82 8.70 3.20
N LYS A 151 15.63 9.58 3.82
CA LYS A 151 16.86 10.07 3.21
C LYS A 151 17.87 8.96 2.95
N SER A 152 18.03 8.04 3.90
CA SER A 152 18.95 6.90 3.73
C SER A 152 18.53 5.97 2.59
N PHE A 153 17.23 5.90 2.28
CA PHE A 153 16.71 5.07 1.18
C PHE A 153 16.97 5.69 -0.22
N LEU A 154 17.45 6.94 -0.31
CA LEU A 154 17.88 7.57 -1.56
C LEU A 154 19.39 7.37 -1.85
N GLU A 155 20.13 6.83 -0.88
CA GLU A 155 21.55 6.54 -1.03
C GLU A 155 21.79 5.26 -1.85
N GLU A 156 23.04 4.94 -2.11
CA GLU A 156 23.45 3.68 -2.73
C GLU A 156 22.88 2.49 -1.93
N ASP A 157 22.31 1.50 -2.61
CA ASP A 157 21.59 0.38 -2.00
C ASP A 157 20.32 0.75 -1.19
N GLY A 158 19.77 1.96 -1.37
CA GLY A 158 18.64 2.45 -0.58
C GLY A 158 17.39 1.55 -0.62
N LEU A 159 17.10 0.92 -1.75
CA LEU A 159 15.99 -0.05 -1.85
C LEU A 159 16.24 -1.29 -0.99
N ALA A 160 17.46 -1.83 -0.96
CA ALA A 160 17.80 -2.97 -0.10
C ALA A 160 17.72 -2.59 1.39
N GLN A 161 18.16 -1.37 1.74
CA GLN A 161 18.02 -0.82 3.08
C GLN A 161 16.56 -0.65 3.49
N PHE A 162 15.70 -0.15 2.59
CA PHE A 162 14.26 -0.06 2.82
C PHE A 162 13.64 -1.43 3.08
N GLU A 163 13.91 -2.43 2.24
CA GLU A 163 13.40 -3.78 2.41
C GLU A 163 13.85 -4.43 3.71
N ALA A 164 15.11 -4.23 4.10
CA ALA A 164 15.63 -4.69 5.38
C ALA A 164 14.94 -3.98 6.56
N CYS A 165 14.73 -2.67 6.47
CA CYS A 165 14.04 -1.87 7.47
C CYS A 165 12.58 -2.31 7.65
N VAL A 166 11.84 -2.52 6.55
CA VAL A 166 10.45 -3.01 6.57
C VAL A 166 10.39 -4.39 7.24
N ARG A 167 11.27 -5.31 6.85
CA ARG A 167 11.35 -6.65 7.43
C ARG A 167 11.63 -6.60 8.92
N PHE A 168 12.58 -5.78 9.35
CA PHE A 168 12.92 -5.58 10.75
C PHE A 168 11.74 -5.01 11.55
N LYS A 169 11.13 -3.92 11.07
CA LYS A 169 9.98 -3.27 11.72
C LYS A 169 8.78 -4.20 11.82
N ARG A 170 8.59 -5.11 10.87
CA ARG A 170 7.53 -6.13 10.90
C ARG A 170 7.82 -7.26 11.89
N GLN A 171 9.05 -7.71 11.99
CA GLN A 171 9.45 -8.78 12.93
C GLN A 171 9.43 -8.31 14.39
N MET A 172 9.57 -6.99 14.60
CA MET A 172 9.57 -6.39 15.94
C MET A 172 8.47 -5.32 16.08
N PRO A 173 7.18 -5.67 15.90
CA PRO A 173 6.09 -4.70 16.02
C PRO A 173 6.04 -4.05 17.41
N THR A 174 6.61 -4.69 18.42
CA THR A 174 6.72 -4.23 19.82
C THR A 174 7.78 -3.15 20.04
N LEU A 175 8.64 -2.88 19.06
CA LEU A 175 9.68 -1.85 19.10
C LEU A 175 9.39 -0.64 18.20
N GLN A 176 8.22 -0.59 17.57
CA GLN A 176 7.85 0.57 16.76
C GLN A 176 7.62 1.79 17.67
N LYS A 177 8.28 2.89 17.32
CA LYS A 177 7.99 4.20 17.91
C LYS A 177 6.69 4.72 17.30
N PHE A 178 5.64 4.79 18.10
CA PHE A 178 4.40 5.44 17.67
C PHE A 178 4.41 6.87 18.17
N PRO A 179 4.29 7.87 17.28
CA PRO A 179 3.99 9.23 17.73
C PRO A 179 2.55 9.23 18.26
N SER A 180 2.38 9.58 19.52
CA SER A 180 1.09 9.83 20.12
C SER A 180 0.92 11.34 20.32
N ILE A 181 -0.19 11.87 19.84
CA ILE A 181 -0.51 13.29 19.99
C ILE A 181 -1.56 13.42 21.08
N ARG A 182 -1.23 14.12 22.14
CA ARG A 182 -2.18 14.49 23.19
C ARG A 182 -2.45 15.98 23.14
N MET A 183 -3.73 16.34 23.05
CA MET A 183 -4.17 17.73 23.12
C MET A 183 -4.69 18.00 24.52
N GLU A 184 -4.01 18.85 25.29
CA GLU A 184 -4.47 19.35 26.58
C GLU A 184 -4.42 20.88 26.58
N LYS A 185 -5.56 21.49 26.87
CA LYS A 185 -5.70 22.97 27.04
C LYS A 185 -5.06 23.79 25.90
N GLY A 186 -5.23 23.35 24.65
CA GLY A 186 -4.70 24.05 23.48
C GLY A 186 -3.19 23.86 23.23
N LYS A 187 -2.51 23.03 24.01
CA LYS A 187 -1.12 22.63 23.77
C LYS A 187 -1.07 21.25 23.15
N CYS A 188 -0.31 21.14 22.05
CA CYS A 188 -0.05 19.87 21.39
C CYS A 188 1.24 19.28 21.97
N THR A 189 1.14 18.13 22.63
CA THR A 189 2.30 17.39 23.13
C THR A 189 2.45 16.11 22.33
N VAL A 190 3.60 15.95 21.68
CA VAL A 190 3.92 14.73 20.92
C VAL A 190 4.69 13.79 21.85
N PHE A 191 4.13 12.61 22.09
CA PHE A 191 4.78 11.57 22.88
C PHE A 191 5.33 10.50 21.92
N THR A 192 6.51 10.01 22.20
CA THR A 192 7.01 8.79 21.56
C THR A 192 6.67 7.60 22.45
N ILE A 193 5.74 6.79 22.01
CA ILE A 193 5.36 5.56 22.74
C ILE A 193 6.22 4.42 22.22
N TRP A 194 6.98 3.80 23.12
CA TRP A 194 7.66 2.54 22.87
C TRP A 194 6.76 1.40 23.35
N LEU A 195 6.20 0.62 22.44
CA LEU A 195 5.51 -0.61 22.79
C LEU A 195 6.53 -1.73 22.92
N LYS A 196 6.81 -2.15 24.14
CA LYS A 196 7.49 -3.41 24.42
C LYS A 196 6.42 -4.43 24.80
N ALA A 197 6.51 -5.66 24.33
CA ALA A 197 5.51 -6.72 24.45
C ALA A 197 4.98 -6.99 25.88
N SER A 198 5.54 -6.36 26.91
CA SER A 198 5.14 -6.53 28.31
C SER A 198 4.95 -5.24 29.13
N ARG A 199 5.35 -4.06 28.61
CA ARG A 199 5.15 -2.77 29.34
C ARG A 199 5.20 -1.57 28.39
N LEU A 200 4.25 -0.65 28.58
CA LEU A 200 4.25 0.66 27.95
C LEU A 200 5.32 1.54 28.60
N PHE A 201 6.30 2.02 27.83
CA PHE A 201 7.20 3.07 28.26
C PHE A 201 6.87 4.36 27.53
N CYS A 202 6.44 5.38 28.27
CA CYS A 202 6.23 6.72 27.73
C CYS A 202 7.48 7.58 28.06
N ARG A 203 8.08 8.21 27.05
CA ARG A 203 9.08 9.24 27.25
C ARG A 203 8.51 10.55 26.70
N GLU A 204 8.33 11.51 27.57
CA GLU A 204 7.88 12.86 27.18
C GLU A 204 9.05 13.60 26.50
N ASN A 205 8.83 14.01 25.26
CA ASN A 205 9.68 15.00 24.61
C ASN A 205 8.91 16.32 24.57
N HIS A 206 9.26 17.23 25.43
CA HIS A 206 8.71 18.58 25.39
C HIS A 206 9.27 19.32 24.17
N LEU A 207 8.43 19.53 23.17
CA LEU A 207 8.68 20.49 22.10
C LEU A 207 7.93 21.78 22.45
N PHE A 208 8.68 22.81 22.78
CA PHE A 208 8.15 24.17 22.82
C PHE A 208 7.94 24.64 21.37
N LEU A 209 6.70 25.00 21.06
CA LEU A 209 6.36 25.82 19.89
C LEU A 209 6.48 27.29 20.28
#